data_b5dfdebb32c2371611944fad80bbe28b
#
_entry.id   b5dfdebb32c2371611944fad80bbe28b
#
_cell.length_a   1.000
_cell.length_b   1.000
_cell.length_c   1.000
_cell.angle_alpha   90.00
_cell.angle_beta   90.00
_cell.angle_gamma   90.00
#
_symmetry.space_group_name_H-M   'P 1'
#
loop_
_entity.id
_entity.type
_entity.pdbx_description
1 polymer ?
#
loop_
_entity_poly.entity_id
_entity_poly.type
_entity_poly.pdbx_seq_one_letter_code
_entity_poly.pdbx_strand_id
1 'polypeptide(L)'
;MAENEQVKALLAGSTEPPGRLLAIDLGVKRIGVAVCDELRISVTPLDMIERRSWKDLLRRVSALVETYDAKGLVIGLPLSLDGEEGQASRDARTIADKFRLSIRIPVHLQDERLTTFAAKSAFKSQGRSENEIQRAVDSEAAAIILRDFITSNADHSKVNHR
;
A
#
# COMPACT_ATOMS: atom_id res chain seq x y z
N MET A 1 36.50 -12.43 -8.05
CA MET A 1 35.92 -11.12 -7.60
C MET A 1 34.41 -11.18 -7.36
N ALA A 2 33.63 -11.84 -8.17
CA ALA A 2 32.18 -12.01 -7.95
C ALA A 2 31.83 -12.87 -6.71
N GLU A 3 32.62 -13.88 -6.40
CA GLU A 3 32.42 -14.73 -5.22
C GLU A 3 32.57 -13.97 -3.88
N ASN A 4 33.39 -12.93 -3.85
CA ASN A 4 33.65 -12.19 -2.62
C ASN A 4 32.52 -11.20 -2.26
N GLU A 5 31.75 -10.73 -3.22
CA GLU A 5 30.57 -9.89 -2.98
C GLU A 5 29.36 -10.73 -2.54
N GLN A 6 29.17 -11.90 -3.11
CA GLN A 6 28.12 -12.82 -2.69
C GLN A 6 28.35 -13.34 -1.26
N VAL A 7 29.59 -13.64 -0.90
CA VAL A 7 29.93 -14.07 0.45
C VAL A 7 29.81 -12.93 1.46
N LYS A 8 30.15 -11.70 1.08
CA LYS A 8 29.91 -10.51 1.91
C LYS A 8 28.42 -10.23 2.11
N ALA A 9 27.61 -10.40 1.07
CA ALA A 9 26.15 -10.25 1.16
C ALA A 9 25.52 -11.32 2.07
N LEU A 10 26.02 -12.56 2.01
CA LEU A 10 25.58 -13.65 2.89
C LEU A 10 25.98 -13.45 4.36
N LEU A 11 27.16 -12.90 4.61
CA LEU A 11 27.69 -12.66 5.96
C LEU A 11 27.14 -11.38 6.60
N ALA A 12 26.74 -10.39 5.80
CA ALA A 12 26.21 -9.10 6.29
C ALA A 12 24.68 -9.07 6.44
N GLY A 13 23.98 -10.16 6.08
CA GLY A 13 22.54 -10.07 5.82
C GLY A 13 22.31 -9.04 4.70
N SER A 14 21.33 -9.20 3.85
CA SER A 14 21.05 -8.30 2.71
C SER A 14 21.52 -6.85 2.94
N THR A 15 22.55 -6.41 2.24
CA THR A 15 23.11 -5.03 2.36
C THR A 15 22.26 -4.00 1.63
N GLU A 16 21.37 -4.46 0.73
CA GLU A 16 20.45 -3.57 0.04
C GLU A 16 19.15 -3.41 0.81
N PRO A 17 18.65 -2.17 0.94
CA PRO A 17 17.33 -1.96 1.53
C PRO A 17 16.25 -2.65 0.68
N PRO A 18 15.16 -3.13 1.29
CA PRO A 18 14.10 -3.82 0.55
C PRO A 18 13.38 -2.92 -0.45
N GLY A 19 13.51 -1.60 -0.33
CA GLY A 19 12.94 -0.62 -1.24
C GLY A 19 11.55 -0.14 -0.85
N ARG A 20 11.16 1.01 -1.39
CA ARG A 20 9.87 1.63 -1.11
C ARG A 20 8.72 0.84 -1.67
N LEU A 21 7.61 0.84 -0.96
CA LEU A 21 6.31 0.38 -1.43
C LEU A 21 5.36 1.57 -1.51
N LEU A 22 4.51 1.55 -2.52
CA LEU A 22 3.39 2.47 -2.66
C LEU A 22 2.12 1.71 -2.32
N ALA A 23 1.21 2.32 -1.58
CA ALA A 23 -0.11 1.73 -1.29
C ALA A 23 -1.22 2.64 -1.77
N ILE A 24 -2.30 2.05 -2.25
CA ILE A 24 -3.52 2.77 -2.62
C ILE A 24 -4.74 2.13 -1.96
N ASP A 25 -5.66 2.98 -1.56
CA ASP A 25 -6.97 2.62 -1.05
C ASP A 25 -8.04 3.14 -2.02
N LEU A 26 -8.74 2.21 -2.68
CA LEU A 26 -9.68 2.52 -3.74
C LEU A 26 -11.04 2.92 -3.18
N GLY A 27 -11.25 4.20 -2.95
CA GLY A 27 -12.57 4.74 -2.65
C GLY A 27 -13.43 4.93 -3.91
N VAL A 28 -14.70 5.21 -3.73
CA VAL A 28 -15.64 5.46 -4.84
C VAL A 28 -15.28 6.73 -5.61
N LYS A 29 -14.95 7.80 -4.91
CA LYS A 29 -14.64 9.12 -5.47
C LYS A 29 -13.18 9.51 -5.33
N ARG A 30 -12.48 8.96 -4.35
CA ARG A 30 -11.13 9.34 -3.98
C ARG A 30 -10.29 8.11 -3.69
N ILE A 31 -9.02 8.21 -4.03
CA ILE A 31 -8.05 7.15 -3.83
C ILE A 31 -7.01 7.66 -2.85
N GLY A 32 -6.94 7.03 -1.68
CA GLY A 32 -5.90 7.30 -0.70
C GLY A 32 -4.56 6.73 -1.18
N VAL A 33 -3.47 7.42 -0.87
CA VAL A 33 -2.13 7.03 -1.29
C VAL A 33 -1.16 7.16 -0.12
N ALA A 34 -0.27 6.19 0.02
CA ALA A 34 0.81 6.24 1.00
C ALA A 34 2.08 5.63 0.43
N VAL A 35 3.21 6.03 0.96
CA VAL A 35 4.52 5.50 0.58
C VAL A 35 5.34 5.21 1.85
N CYS A 36 6.18 4.19 1.81
CA CYS A 36 7.14 3.94 2.88
C CYS A 36 8.56 4.34 2.44
N ASP A 37 9.47 4.42 3.43
CA ASP A 37 10.89 4.60 3.17
C ASP A 37 11.54 3.31 2.64
N GLU A 38 12.79 3.41 2.22
CA GLU A 38 13.53 2.28 1.65
C GLU A 38 13.70 1.11 2.61
N LEU A 39 13.80 1.39 3.90
CA LEU A 39 13.91 0.37 4.95
C LEU A 39 12.56 -0.17 5.42
N ARG A 40 11.46 0.39 4.92
CA ARG A 40 10.09 0.05 5.31
C ARG A 40 9.81 0.21 6.80
N ILE A 41 10.38 1.25 7.40
CA ILE A 41 10.22 1.59 8.82
C ILE A 41 9.13 2.65 8.99
N SER A 42 9.17 3.72 8.19
CA SER A 42 8.20 4.81 8.26
C SER A 42 7.26 4.81 7.06
N VAL A 43 6.01 5.13 7.30
CA VAL A 43 4.96 5.24 6.29
C VAL A 43 4.41 6.65 6.31
N THR A 44 4.34 7.27 5.14
CA THR A 44 3.89 8.65 4.96
C THR A 44 2.65 8.68 4.08
N PRO A 45 1.52 9.22 4.55
CA PRO A 45 0.38 9.50 3.68
C PRO A 45 0.76 10.55 2.64
N LEU A 46 0.30 10.34 1.41
CA LEU A 46 0.48 11.29 0.30
C LEU A 46 -0.86 11.96 -0.02
N ASP A 47 -0.82 12.94 -0.91
CA ASP A 47 -2.03 13.57 -1.41
C ASP A 47 -2.91 12.53 -2.10
N MET A 48 -4.21 12.55 -1.78
CA MET A 48 -5.18 11.66 -2.42
C MET A 48 -5.29 11.96 -3.91
N ILE A 49 -5.67 10.95 -4.67
CA ILE A 49 -5.98 11.05 -6.10
C ILE A 49 -7.49 11.08 -6.26
N GLU A 50 -8.02 12.04 -7.00
CA GLU A 50 -9.41 12.02 -7.40
C GLU A 50 -9.66 10.89 -8.39
N ARG A 51 -10.64 10.04 -8.10
CA ARG A 51 -10.94 8.89 -8.96
C ARG A 51 -11.68 9.35 -10.21
N ARG A 52 -11.07 9.16 -11.35
CA ARG A 52 -11.60 9.48 -12.67
C ARG A 52 -11.64 8.22 -13.53
N SER A 53 -10.85 8.16 -14.58
CA SER A 53 -10.72 6.98 -15.44
C SER A 53 -9.57 6.07 -15.02
N TRP A 54 -9.59 4.83 -15.51
CA TRP A 54 -8.44 3.92 -15.37
C TRP A 54 -7.16 4.52 -15.97
N LYS A 55 -7.25 5.17 -17.13
CA LYS A 55 -6.10 5.82 -17.75
C LYS A 55 -5.48 6.89 -16.87
N ASP A 56 -6.30 7.70 -16.24
CA ASP A 56 -5.84 8.74 -15.31
C ASP A 56 -5.20 8.12 -14.07
N LEU A 57 -5.80 7.10 -13.50
CA LEU A 57 -5.25 6.37 -12.35
C LEU A 57 -3.91 5.74 -12.68
N LEU A 58 -3.82 5.04 -13.80
CA LEU A 58 -2.57 4.41 -14.25
C LEU A 58 -1.46 5.46 -14.43
N ARG A 59 -1.77 6.58 -15.06
CA ARG A 59 -0.81 7.68 -15.29
C ARG A 59 -0.29 8.23 -13.96
N ARG A 60 -1.19 8.51 -13.02
CA ARG A 60 -0.83 9.09 -11.71
C ARG A 60 -0.05 8.12 -10.84
N VAL A 61 -0.48 6.89 -10.76
CA VAL A 61 0.23 5.86 -9.99
C VAL A 61 1.59 5.56 -10.61
N SER A 62 1.68 5.46 -11.93
CA SER A 62 2.96 5.27 -12.62
C SER A 62 3.94 6.41 -12.36
N ALA A 63 3.47 7.66 -12.32
CA ALA A 63 4.29 8.82 -11.97
C ALA A 63 4.81 8.74 -10.52
N LEU A 64 3.99 8.29 -9.58
CA LEU A 64 4.40 8.10 -8.19
C LEU A 64 5.39 6.94 -8.04
N VAL A 65 5.17 5.84 -8.74
CA VAL A 65 6.11 4.71 -8.78
C VAL A 65 7.49 5.17 -9.26
N GLU A 66 7.53 5.99 -10.28
CA GLU A 66 8.79 6.55 -10.81
C GLU A 66 9.42 7.56 -9.84
N THR A 67 8.63 8.50 -9.32
CA THR A 67 9.10 9.54 -8.38
C THR A 67 9.74 8.95 -7.13
N TYR A 68 9.15 7.93 -6.56
CA TYR A 68 9.63 7.28 -5.34
C TYR A 68 10.50 6.05 -5.58
N ASP A 69 10.71 5.66 -6.82
CA ASP A 69 11.37 4.41 -7.18
C ASP A 69 10.77 3.22 -6.43
N ALA A 70 9.44 3.13 -6.45
CA ALA A 70 8.72 2.10 -5.71
C ALA A 70 8.99 0.69 -6.28
N LYS A 71 9.20 -0.26 -5.39
CA LYS A 71 9.51 -1.65 -5.73
C LYS A 71 8.28 -2.57 -5.68
N GLY A 72 7.16 -2.06 -5.25
CA GLY A 72 5.89 -2.78 -5.21
C GLY A 72 4.73 -1.83 -5.01
N LEU A 73 3.55 -2.27 -5.45
CA LEU A 73 2.27 -1.58 -5.25
C LEU A 73 1.38 -2.46 -4.40
N VAL A 74 0.84 -1.90 -3.33
CA VAL A 74 -0.10 -2.57 -2.43
C VAL A 74 -1.48 -1.94 -2.62
N ILE A 75 -2.48 -2.76 -2.86
CA ILE A 75 -3.87 -2.31 -3.02
C ILE A 75 -4.70 -2.90 -1.89
N GLY A 76 -5.44 -2.04 -1.18
CA GLY A 76 -6.36 -2.49 -0.14
C GLY A 76 -7.50 -3.32 -0.73
N LEU A 77 -7.80 -4.45 -0.11
CA LEU A 77 -8.90 -5.33 -0.46
C LEU A 77 -9.99 -5.21 0.61
N PRO A 78 -11.08 -4.47 0.33
CA PRO A 78 -12.15 -4.29 1.31
C PRO A 78 -12.99 -5.56 1.41
N LEU A 79 -12.86 -6.26 2.52
CA LEU A 79 -13.67 -7.43 2.85
C LEU A 79 -14.65 -7.07 3.95
N SER A 80 -15.82 -7.70 3.97
CA SER A 80 -16.72 -7.63 5.13
C SER A 80 -16.09 -8.36 6.32
N LEU A 81 -16.64 -8.15 7.54
CA LEU A 81 -16.09 -8.71 8.78
C LEU A 81 -16.02 -10.24 8.78
N ASP A 82 -16.90 -10.89 8.03
CA ASP A 82 -16.92 -12.35 7.84
C ASP A 82 -15.96 -12.84 6.74
N GLY A 83 -15.25 -11.92 6.07
CA GLY A 83 -14.33 -12.22 4.98
C GLY A 83 -14.99 -12.37 3.61
N GLU A 84 -16.28 -12.05 3.49
CA GLU A 84 -16.97 -12.11 2.21
C GLU A 84 -16.62 -10.93 1.28
N GLU A 85 -16.58 -11.20 -0.03
CA GLU A 85 -16.30 -10.21 -1.04
C GLU A 85 -17.58 -9.52 -1.55
N GLY A 86 -17.58 -8.19 -1.52
CA GLY A 86 -18.60 -7.35 -2.15
C GLY A 86 -18.13 -6.73 -3.46
N GLN A 87 -18.87 -5.75 -3.94
CA GLN A 87 -18.54 -5.03 -5.18
C GLN A 87 -17.20 -4.30 -5.09
N ALA A 88 -16.90 -3.68 -3.95
CA ALA A 88 -15.63 -2.98 -3.73
C ALA A 88 -14.43 -3.93 -3.79
N SER A 89 -14.55 -5.15 -3.26
CA SER A 89 -13.51 -6.18 -3.38
C SER A 89 -13.27 -6.61 -4.81
N ARG A 90 -14.33 -6.83 -5.56
CA ARG A 90 -14.25 -7.20 -6.98
C ARG A 90 -13.61 -6.07 -7.80
N ASP A 91 -13.96 -4.82 -7.52
CA ASP A 91 -13.34 -3.66 -8.15
C ASP A 91 -11.84 -3.60 -7.85
N ALA A 92 -11.45 -3.77 -6.58
CA ALA A 92 -10.05 -3.79 -6.18
C ALA A 92 -9.25 -4.90 -6.89
N ARG A 93 -9.81 -6.10 -7.01
CA ARG A 93 -9.18 -7.21 -7.74
C ARG A 93 -9.04 -6.92 -9.23
N THR A 94 -10.06 -6.35 -9.85
CA THR A 94 -10.04 -5.94 -11.25
C THR A 94 -8.95 -4.89 -11.51
N ILE A 95 -8.87 -3.88 -10.66
CA ILE A 95 -7.84 -2.83 -10.74
C ILE A 95 -6.44 -3.42 -10.52
N ALA A 96 -6.29 -4.32 -9.55
CA ALA A 96 -5.01 -5.01 -9.32
C ALA A 96 -4.55 -5.78 -10.56
N ASP A 97 -5.44 -6.52 -11.20
CA ASP A 97 -5.14 -7.26 -12.42
C ASP A 97 -4.73 -6.34 -13.57
N LYS A 98 -5.41 -5.20 -13.72
CA LYS A 98 -5.05 -4.18 -14.71
C LYS A 98 -3.66 -3.60 -14.44
N PHE A 99 -3.32 -3.30 -13.19
CA PHE A 99 -1.99 -2.85 -12.83
C PHE A 99 -0.92 -3.90 -13.13
N ARG A 100 -1.18 -5.18 -12.83
CA ARG A 100 -0.25 -6.27 -13.12
C ARG A 100 0.11 -6.37 -14.60
N LEU A 101 -0.83 -6.04 -15.47
CA LEU A 101 -0.60 -6.01 -16.92
C LEU A 101 0.08 -4.73 -17.40
N SER A 102 0.08 -3.67 -16.62
CA SER A 102 0.45 -2.32 -17.06
C SER A 102 1.76 -1.81 -16.45
N ILE A 103 2.17 -2.31 -15.29
CA ILE A 103 3.40 -1.89 -14.61
C ILE A 103 4.30 -3.10 -14.35
N ARG A 104 5.60 -2.84 -14.17
CA ARG A 104 6.61 -3.91 -14.04
C ARG A 104 6.86 -4.36 -12.59
N ILE A 105 6.44 -3.59 -11.61
CA ILE A 105 6.62 -3.92 -10.20
C ILE A 105 5.51 -4.87 -9.72
N PRO A 106 5.77 -5.70 -8.70
CA PRO A 106 4.74 -6.56 -8.12
C PRO A 106 3.55 -5.78 -7.59
N VAL A 107 2.35 -6.34 -7.73
CA VAL A 107 1.10 -5.80 -7.20
C VAL A 107 0.52 -6.78 -6.19
N HIS A 108 0.32 -6.29 -4.97
CA HIS A 108 -0.16 -7.07 -3.84
C HIS A 108 -1.54 -6.58 -3.40
N LEU A 109 -2.36 -7.49 -2.91
CA LEU A 109 -3.61 -7.17 -2.25
C LEU A 109 -3.44 -7.33 -0.73
N GLN A 110 -3.94 -6.37 0.04
CA GLN A 110 -3.93 -6.40 1.49
C GLN A 110 -5.35 -6.31 2.03
N ASP A 111 -5.74 -7.25 2.87
CA ASP A 111 -7.03 -7.22 3.57
C ASP A 111 -7.10 -5.97 4.46
N GLU A 112 -8.17 -5.17 4.27
CA GLU A 112 -8.37 -3.92 5.00
C GLU A 112 -9.60 -3.93 5.90
N ARG A 113 -10.02 -5.11 6.37
CA ARG A 113 -11.14 -5.19 7.31
C ARG A 113 -10.88 -4.33 8.54
N LEU A 114 -11.87 -3.50 8.93
CA LEU A 114 -11.85 -2.61 10.10
C LEU A 114 -10.92 -1.39 10.00
N THR A 115 -10.02 -1.30 9.03
CA THR A 115 -9.04 -0.23 8.89
C THR A 115 -9.69 1.15 8.79
N THR A 116 -10.65 1.31 7.88
CA THR A 116 -11.36 2.59 7.67
C THR A 116 -12.18 3.00 8.89
N PHE A 117 -12.79 2.04 9.59
CA PHE A 117 -13.54 2.32 10.80
C PHE A 117 -12.65 2.86 11.93
N ALA A 118 -11.51 2.25 12.16
CA ALA A 118 -10.55 2.69 13.16
C ALA A 118 -10.02 4.10 12.85
N ALA A 119 -9.69 4.39 11.60
CA ALA A 119 -9.25 5.71 11.17
C ALA A 119 -10.34 6.78 11.39
N LYS A 120 -11.57 6.51 11.00
CA LYS A 120 -12.72 7.42 11.24
C LYS A 120 -12.92 7.73 12.72
N SER A 121 -12.86 6.72 13.58
CA SER A 121 -13.01 6.88 15.02
C SER A 121 -11.92 7.77 15.62
N ALA A 122 -10.68 7.61 15.18
CA ALA A 122 -9.55 8.41 15.63
C ALA A 122 -9.72 9.89 15.26
N PHE A 123 -10.21 10.21 14.06
CA PHE A 123 -10.36 11.59 13.59
C PHE A 123 -11.61 12.28 14.17
N LYS A 124 -12.68 11.58 14.44
CA LYS A 124 -13.88 12.15 15.12
C LYS A 124 -13.55 12.75 16.48
N SER A 125 -12.63 12.16 17.21
CA SER A 125 -12.24 12.65 18.53
C SER A 125 -11.40 13.94 18.48
N GLN A 126 -10.98 14.40 17.31
CA GLN A 126 -10.14 15.59 17.11
C GLN A 126 -10.94 16.84 16.71
N GLY A 127 -12.26 16.79 16.62
CA GLY A 127 -13.13 17.94 16.32
C GLY A 127 -13.00 18.51 14.91
N ARG A 128 -12.59 17.72 13.94
CA ARG A 128 -12.47 18.14 12.53
C ARG A 128 -13.80 18.08 11.79
N SER A 129 -13.92 18.88 10.71
CA SER A 129 -15.09 18.85 9.82
C SER A 129 -15.18 17.50 9.08
N GLU A 130 -16.38 17.13 8.61
CA GLU A 130 -16.58 15.88 7.86
C GLU A 130 -15.70 15.77 6.60
N ASN A 131 -15.52 16.88 5.86
CA ASN A 131 -14.67 16.89 4.67
C ASN A 131 -13.18 16.72 5.02
N GLU A 132 -12.73 17.38 6.09
CA GLU A 132 -11.37 17.22 6.59
C GLU A 132 -11.13 15.81 7.11
N ILE A 133 -12.11 15.25 7.85
CA ILE A 133 -12.07 13.87 8.32
C ILE A 133 -11.98 12.91 7.14
N GLN A 134 -12.80 13.11 6.11
CA GLN A 134 -12.80 12.20 4.95
C GLN A 134 -11.46 12.22 4.20
N ARG A 135 -10.88 13.39 3.98
CA ARG A 135 -9.55 13.51 3.33
C ARG A 135 -8.45 12.84 4.15
N ALA A 136 -8.47 13.08 5.45
CA ALA A 136 -7.51 12.48 6.37
C ALA A 136 -7.69 10.96 6.46
N VAL A 137 -8.94 10.47 6.44
CA VAL A 137 -9.24 9.03 6.45
C VAL A 137 -8.73 8.35 5.18
N ASP A 138 -8.93 8.93 4.00
CA ASP A 138 -8.47 8.36 2.75
C ASP A 138 -6.94 8.18 2.75
N SER A 139 -6.20 9.20 3.17
CA SER A 139 -4.74 9.16 3.27
C SER A 139 -4.24 8.23 4.38
N GLU A 140 -4.88 8.28 5.54
CA GLU A 140 -4.49 7.44 6.68
C GLU A 140 -4.87 5.97 6.46
N ALA A 141 -5.99 5.68 5.78
CA ALA A 141 -6.37 4.32 5.42
C ALA A 141 -5.32 3.66 4.54
N ALA A 142 -4.80 4.36 3.54
CA ALA A 142 -3.72 3.85 2.70
C ALA A 142 -2.44 3.61 3.51
N ALA A 143 -2.12 4.49 4.45
CA ALA A 143 -0.96 4.33 5.35
C ALA A 143 -1.11 3.10 6.26
N ILE A 144 -2.29 2.86 6.80
CA ILE A 144 -2.59 1.69 7.63
C ILE A 144 -2.49 0.40 6.81
N ILE A 145 -3.05 0.39 5.60
CA ILE A 145 -2.92 -0.74 4.67
C ILE A 145 -1.44 -1.08 4.43
N LEU A 146 -0.63 -0.07 4.22
CA LEU A 146 0.80 -0.25 3.96
C LEU A 146 1.55 -0.75 5.20
N ARG A 147 1.25 -0.21 6.39
CA ARG A 147 1.83 -0.69 7.66
C ARG A 147 1.47 -2.15 7.92
N ASP A 148 0.22 -2.52 7.70
CA ASP A 148 -0.26 -3.90 7.89
C ASP A 148 0.42 -4.86 6.91
N PHE A 149 0.58 -4.45 5.65
CA PHE A 149 1.31 -5.24 4.65
C PHE A 149 2.77 -5.48 5.06
N ILE A 150 3.46 -4.44 5.49
CA ILE A 150 4.87 -4.53 5.92
C ILE A 150 5.01 -5.45 7.14
N THR A 151 4.15 -5.29 8.13
CA THR A 151 4.16 -6.10 9.35
C THR A 151 3.89 -7.57 9.06
N SER A 152 2.87 -7.87 8.27
CA SER A 152 2.49 -9.25 7.90
C SER A 152 3.60 -9.97 7.13
N ASN A 153 4.31 -9.27 6.26
CA ASN A 153 5.38 -9.86 5.46
C ASN A 153 6.71 -9.98 6.23
N ALA A 154 6.97 -9.12 7.22
CA ALA A 154 8.12 -9.25 8.09
C ALA A 154 8.06 -10.54 8.94
N ASP A 155 6.86 -10.94 9.37
CA ASP A 155 6.66 -12.15 10.16
C ASP A 155 6.86 -13.44 9.32
N HIS A 156 6.47 -13.40 8.04
CA HIS A 156 6.68 -14.54 7.13
C HIS A 156 8.16 -14.79 6.80
N SER A 157 8.98 -13.74 6.76
CA SER A 157 10.41 -13.90 6.51
C SER A 157 11.16 -14.53 7.69
N LYS A 158 10.61 -14.45 8.91
CA LYS A 158 11.18 -15.08 10.09
C LYS A 158 10.88 -16.58 10.20
N VAL A 159 9.82 -17.05 9.56
CA VAL A 159 9.38 -18.46 9.62
C VAL A 159 10.15 -19.33 8.64
N ASN A 160 10.67 -18.79 7.57
CA ASN A 160 11.40 -19.54 6.55
C ASN A 160 12.90 -19.76 6.84
N HIS A 161 13.36 -19.42 8.03
CA HIS A 161 14.75 -19.58 8.45
C HIS A 161 14.92 -20.60 9.59
N ARG A 162 13.99 -21.56 9.68
CA ARG A 162 14.13 -22.70 10.60
C ARG A 162 14.25 -24.02 9.84
#